data_b0f35e1b9e6eefd819f5682579a1dc9a
#
_entry.id   b0f35e1b9e6eefd819f5682579a1dc9a
#
_cell.length_a   1.000
_cell.length_b   1.000
_cell.length_c   1.000
_cell.angle_alpha   90.00
_cell.angle_beta   90.00
_cell.angle_gamma   90.00
#
_symmetry.space_group_name_H-M   'P 1'
#
loop_
_entity.id
_entity.type
_entity.pdbx_description
1 polymer ?
#
loop_
_entity_poly.entity_id
_entity_poly.type
_entity_poly.pdbx_seq_one_letter_code
_entity_poly.pdbx_strand_id
1 'polypeptide(L)'
;PEFAQNGKADIEVRHLMSHTSGVSAWAQPVTTEDIYDWDKSTSMLAAQAPWWEPGTASGYHALNQGHLIGEVIRRIDGRMLGDFFAQEIAGPLGADFHIGLDEREFGRIANVIPPADLPIDLATLDMESIAIKTFTGPAPSAEIAWETPWRKACIGAANGHGNARSVAQVQAIVANGGRVGDTTLLSSETIDKIFDEQAYGTDLVLGLPVRFGMGYAMPSEGAPFLPEGKIAYWGGWGGSSIIVDTERSMTI
;
A
#
# COMPACT_ATOMS: atom_id res chain seq x y z
N PRO A 1 -1.82 18.83 -11.40
CA PRO A 1 -1.23 20.18 -11.23
C PRO A 1 -1.19 20.61 -9.77
N GLU A 2 -2.29 20.45 -8.99
CA GLU A 2 -2.38 20.86 -7.60
C GLU A 2 -1.46 20.10 -6.65
N PHE A 3 -1.10 18.87 -6.97
CA PHE A 3 -0.14 18.09 -6.20
C PHE A 3 1.29 18.65 -6.30
N ALA A 4 1.64 19.33 -7.40
CA ALA A 4 2.98 19.84 -7.66
C ALA A 4 3.44 20.98 -6.73
N GLN A 5 2.52 21.58 -5.95
CA GLN A 5 2.83 22.67 -5.03
C GLN A 5 3.66 22.21 -3.80
N ASN A 6 4.21 23.20 -3.09
CA ASN A 6 4.91 23.01 -1.83
C ASN A 6 6.09 22.00 -1.90
N GLY A 7 6.91 22.10 -2.96
CA GLY A 7 8.11 21.29 -3.13
C GLY A 7 7.88 19.90 -3.71
N LYS A 8 6.68 19.64 -4.29
CA LYS A 8 6.33 18.33 -4.86
C LYS A 8 6.35 18.27 -6.39
N ALA A 9 6.85 19.33 -7.07
CA ALA A 9 6.80 19.42 -8.53
C ALA A 9 7.55 18.27 -9.24
N ASP A 10 8.62 17.78 -8.62
CA ASP A 10 9.49 16.73 -9.18
C ASP A 10 9.18 15.33 -8.61
N ILE A 11 8.10 15.18 -7.84
CA ILE A 11 7.67 13.87 -7.38
C ILE A 11 7.10 13.09 -8.57
N GLU A 12 7.76 12.00 -8.91
CA GLU A 12 7.32 11.05 -9.91
C GLU A 12 6.46 9.94 -9.29
N VAL A 13 5.69 9.23 -10.12
CA VAL A 13 4.86 8.09 -9.67
C VAL A 13 5.70 7.01 -8.97
N ARG A 14 6.95 6.79 -9.42
CA ARG A 14 7.86 5.84 -8.78
C ARG A 14 8.13 6.18 -7.31
N HIS A 15 8.18 7.47 -6.94
CA HIS A 15 8.37 7.89 -5.55
C HIS A 15 7.16 7.53 -4.67
N LEU A 16 5.94 7.55 -5.23
CA LEU A 16 4.74 7.08 -4.54
C LEU A 16 4.75 5.56 -4.36
N MET A 17 5.18 4.83 -5.40
CA MET A 17 5.22 3.37 -5.39
C MET A 17 6.30 2.80 -4.47
N SER A 18 7.37 3.54 -4.22
CA SER A 18 8.54 3.10 -3.44
C SER A 18 8.65 3.75 -2.06
N HIS A 19 7.60 4.43 -1.59
CA HIS A 19 7.59 5.12 -0.30
C HIS A 19 8.65 6.22 -0.14
N THR A 20 9.09 6.83 -1.23
CA THR A 20 10.16 7.85 -1.22
C THR A 20 9.64 9.26 -1.51
N SER A 21 8.33 9.47 -1.53
CA SER A 21 7.74 10.77 -1.91
C SER A 21 7.88 11.87 -0.85
N GLY A 22 8.23 11.54 0.38
CA GLY A 22 8.20 12.50 1.49
C GLY A 22 6.80 12.76 2.08
N VAL A 23 5.76 12.10 1.57
CA VAL A 23 4.35 12.31 1.97
C VAL A 23 3.80 11.01 2.57
N SER A 24 4.30 10.59 3.75
CA SER A 24 3.96 9.28 4.34
C SER A 24 2.62 9.24 5.07
N ALA A 25 2.04 10.38 5.42
CA ALA A 25 0.69 10.52 5.96
C ALA A 25 0.15 11.93 5.70
N TRP A 26 -1.00 12.27 6.27
CA TRP A 26 -1.57 13.62 6.23
C TRP A 26 -0.89 14.51 7.26
N ALA A 27 -0.41 15.68 6.85
CA ALA A 27 0.24 16.64 7.74
C ALA A 27 -0.76 17.41 8.63
N GLN A 28 -2.01 17.47 8.21
CA GLN A 28 -3.09 18.08 8.99
C GLN A 28 -3.79 17.02 9.83
N PRO A 29 -4.38 17.35 10.96
CA PRO A 29 -5.23 16.44 11.71
C PRO A 29 -6.33 15.87 10.83
N VAL A 30 -6.41 14.55 10.78
CA VAL A 30 -7.44 13.80 10.04
C VAL A 30 -8.10 12.78 10.94
N THR A 31 -9.39 12.61 10.76
CA THR A 31 -10.15 11.51 11.36
C THR A 31 -10.23 10.34 10.37
N THR A 32 -10.73 9.22 10.86
CA THR A 32 -10.99 8.08 9.98
C THR A 32 -12.06 8.39 8.93
N GLU A 33 -13.07 9.17 9.30
CA GLU A 33 -14.12 9.60 8.38
C GLU A 33 -13.57 10.49 7.26
N ASP A 34 -12.56 11.30 7.55
CA ASP A 34 -11.91 12.15 6.56
C ASP A 34 -11.21 11.34 5.46
N ILE A 35 -10.68 10.17 5.79
CA ILE A 35 -10.03 9.30 4.79
C ILE A 35 -11.03 8.51 3.94
N TYR A 36 -12.30 8.43 4.35
CA TYR A 36 -13.38 7.87 3.51
C TYR A 36 -13.84 8.86 2.43
N ASP A 37 -13.71 10.16 2.69
CA ASP A 37 -13.97 11.21 1.70
C ASP A 37 -12.74 11.37 0.79
N TRP A 38 -12.84 10.76 -0.38
CA TRP A 38 -11.73 10.69 -1.33
C TRP A 38 -11.21 12.06 -1.75
N ASP A 39 -12.12 12.97 -2.11
CA ASP A 39 -11.74 14.29 -2.61
C ASP A 39 -11.12 15.15 -1.51
N LYS A 40 -11.66 15.10 -0.29
CA LYS A 40 -11.08 15.75 0.88
C LYS A 40 -9.68 15.20 1.18
N SER A 41 -9.57 13.89 1.29
CA SER A 41 -8.32 13.19 1.60
C SER A 41 -7.21 13.51 0.61
N THR A 42 -7.48 13.37 -0.69
CA THR A 42 -6.51 13.63 -1.76
C THR A 42 -6.15 15.11 -1.90
N SER A 43 -7.10 16.02 -1.65
CA SER A 43 -6.86 17.47 -1.63
C SER A 43 -5.92 17.88 -0.49
N MET A 44 -6.06 17.27 0.69
CA MET A 44 -5.16 17.51 1.83
C MET A 44 -3.74 17.04 1.51
N LEU A 45 -3.56 15.86 0.91
CA LEU A 45 -2.25 15.35 0.46
C LEU A 45 -1.64 16.23 -0.64
N ALA A 46 -2.45 16.75 -1.55
CA ALA A 46 -1.99 17.67 -2.57
C ALA A 46 -1.53 19.01 -2.00
N ALA A 47 -2.16 19.49 -0.93
CA ALA A 47 -1.87 20.79 -0.34
C ALA A 47 -0.64 20.80 0.59
N GLN A 48 -0.25 19.66 1.18
CA GLN A 48 0.87 19.61 2.13
C GLN A 48 2.25 19.65 1.47
N ALA A 49 3.28 20.03 2.24
CA ALA A 49 4.67 19.85 1.87
C ALA A 49 5.14 18.41 2.21
N PRO A 50 6.16 17.87 1.52
CA PRO A 50 6.79 16.63 1.94
C PRO A 50 7.54 16.82 3.27
N TRP A 51 7.63 15.77 4.08
CA TRP A 51 8.33 15.81 5.37
C TRP A 51 9.85 15.59 5.25
N TRP A 52 10.29 15.07 4.12
CA TRP A 52 11.70 14.98 3.72
C TRP A 52 11.82 15.19 2.22
N GLU A 53 13.02 15.43 1.75
CA GLU A 53 13.29 15.64 0.32
C GLU A 53 12.95 14.38 -0.47
N PRO A 54 12.03 14.47 -1.46
CA PRO A 54 11.61 13.32 -2.27
C PRO A 54 12.77 12.59 -2.93
N GLY A 55 12.76 11.27 -2.88
CA GLY A 55 13.78 10.41 -3.49
C GLY A 55 15.05 10.21 -2.64
N THR A 56 15.22 10.88 -1.49
CA THR A 56 16.45 10.78 -0.69
C THR A 56 16.41 9.69 0.37
N ALA A 57 15.22 9.29 0.81
CA ALA A 57 15.01 8.24 1.80
C ALA A 57 13.64 7.61 1.61
N SER A 58 13.46 6.38 2.12
CA SER A 58 12.14 5.78 2.26
C SER A 58 11.52 6.09 3.62
N GLY A 59 10.20 6.24 3.64
CA GLY A 59 9.38 6.30 4.83
C GLY A 59 8.01 5.68 4.50
N TYR A 60 7.71 4.54 5.09
CA TYR A 60 6.53 3.75 4.78
C TYR A 60 5.24 4.56 4.84
N HIS A 61 4.50 4.59 3.74
CA HIS A 61 3.21 5.29 3.61
C HIS A 61 2.10 4.36 4.09
N ALA A 62 1.82 4.36 5.39
CA ALA A 62 1.00 3.34 6.05
C ALA A 62 -0.43 3.25 5.52
N LEU A 63 -1.12 4.37 5.35
CA LEU A 63 -2.52 4.42 4.89
C LEU A 63 -2.70 5.19 3.58
N ASN A 64 -1.95 6.26 3.40
CA ASN A 64 -2.21 7.20 2.32
C ASN A 64 -1.65 6.77 0.96
N GLN A 65 -0.80 5.75 0.88
CA GLN A 65 -0.30 5.25 -0.41
C GLN A 65 -1.43 4.87 -1.35
N GLY A 66 -2.49 4.23 -0.81
CA GLY A 66 -3.67 3.87 -1.59
C GLY A 66 -4.39 5.09 -2.18
N HIS A 67 -4.45 6.21 -1.44
CA HIS A 67 -5.02 7.47 -1.94
C HIS A 67 -4.12 8.12 -3.00
N LEU A 68 -2.81 8.15 -2.76
CA LEU A 68 -1.85 8.75 -3.69
C LEU A 68 -1.84 8.02 -5.04
N ILE A 69 -1.68 6.71 -5.03
CA ILE A 69 -1.65 5.88 -6.25
C ILE A 69 -3.04 5.79 -6.87
N GLY A 70 -4.08 5.63 -6.04
CA GLY A 70 -5.45 5.56 -6.50
C GLY A 70 -5.92 6.85 -7.18
N GLU A 71 -5.45 8.02 -6.72
CA GLU A 71 -5.73 9.29 -7.39
C GLU A 71 -5.02 9.41 -8.75
N VAL A 72 -3.81 8.88 -8.89
CA VAL A 72 -3.15 8.78 -10.20
C VAL A 72 -3.98 7.91 -11.15
N ILE A 73 -4.45 6.74 -10.69
CA ILE A 73 -5.33 5.86 -11.49
C ILE A 73 -6.62 6.59 -11.85
N ARG A 74 -7.30 7.22 -10.88
CA ARG A 74 -8.56 7.94 -11.12
C ARG A 74 -8.41 9.04 -12.17
N ARG A 75 -7.29 9.75 -12.19
CA ARG A 75 -7.02 10.81 -13.18
C ARG A 75 -6.70 10.29 -14.57
N ILE A 76 -6.14 9.11 -14.68
CA ILE A 76 -5.79 8.50 -15.96
C ILE A 76 -6.99 7.76 -16.56
N ASP A 77 -7.70 6.99 -15.75
CA ASP A 77 -8.74 6.06 -16.17
C ASP A 77 -10.17 6.57 -15.93
N GLY A 78 -10.37 7.42 -14.92
CA GLY A 78 -11.66 7.96 -14.52
C GLY A 78 -12.39 7.14 -13.46
N ARG A 79 -11.98 5.90 -13.17
CA ARG A 79 -12.59 5.02 -12.15
C ARG A 79 -11.85 5.12 -10.82
N MET A 80 -12.58 4.84 -9.74
CA MET A 80 -11.96 4.63 -8.44
C MET A 80 -11.08 3.37 -8.45
N LEU A 81 -10.05 3.33 -7.59
CA LEU A 81 -9.12 2.20 -7.51
C LEU A 81 -9.82 0.85 -7.33
N GLY A 82 -10.87 0.79 -6.49
CA GLY A 82 -11.63 -0.44 -6.27
C GLY A 82 -12.31 -0.95 -7.53
N ASP A 83 -12.96 -0.05 -8.29
CA ASP A 83 -13.63 -0.39 -9.55
C ASP A 83 -12.62 -0.80 -10.64
N PHE A 84 -11.53 -0.05 -10.74
CA PHE A 84 -10.44 -0.37 -11.67
C PHE A 84 -9.88 -1.76 -11.36
N PHE A 85 -9.54 -2.03 -10.11
CA PHE A 85 -9.02 -3.32 -9.67
C PHE A 85 -10.00 -4.47 -9.95
N ALA A 86 -11.27 -4.27 -9.64
CA ALA A 86 -12.31 -5.28 -9.85
C ALA A 86 -12.47 -5.64 -11.34
N GLN A 87 -12.44 -4.64 -12.22
CA GLN A 87 -12.72 -4.84 -13.64
C GLN A 87 -11.51 -5.28 -14.45
N GLU A 88 -10.33 -4.71 -14.14
CA GLU A 88 -9.10 -4.94 -14.92
C GLU A 88 -8.21 -6.06 -14.37
N ILE A 89 -8.34 -6.39 -13.07
CA ILE A 89 -7.44 -7.35 -12.42
C ILE A 89 -8.21 -8.53 -11.84
N ALA A 90 -9.06 -8.30 -10.84
CA ALA A 90 -9.74 -9.38 -10.13
C ALA A 90 -10.70 -10.16 -11.03
N GLY A 91 -11.51 -9.46 -11.84
CA GLY A 91 -12.47 -10.08 -12.75
C GLY A 91 -11.80 -10.97 -13.80
N PRO A 92 -10.84 -10.49 -14.60
CA PRO A 92 -10.12 -11.32 -15.58
C PRO A 92 -9.41 -12.53 -14.97
N LEU A 93 -8.95 -12.43 -13.71
CA LEU A 93 -8.30 -13.52 -13.00
C LEU A 93 -9.28 -14.43 -12.25
N GLY A 94 -10.54 -14.06 -12.13
CA GLY A 94 -11.53 -14.76 -11.29
C GLY A 94 -11.15 -14.71 -9.80
N ALA A 95 -10.45 -13.65 -9.35
CA ALA A 95 -9.98 -13.53 -7.98
C ALA A 95 -11.06 -12.91 -7.08
N ASP A 96 -11.39 -13.58 -5.99
CA ASP A 96 -12.33 -13.09 -4.98
C ASP A 96 -11.60 -12.15 -4.00
N PHE A 97 -11.27 -10.95 -4.50
CA PHE A 97 -10.60 -9.91 -3.74
C PHE A 97 -11.19 -8.54 -4.10
N HIS A 98 -11.41 -7.70 -3.08
CA HIS A 98 -12.10 -6.42 -3.23
C HIS A 98 -11.38 -5.31 -2.48
N ILE A 99 -11.39 -4.10 -3.03
CA ILE A 99 -10.96 -2.86 -2.37
C ILE A 99 -12.21 -1.98 -2.25
N GLY A 100 -12.77 -1.90 -1.03
CA GLY A 100 -14.14 -1.46 -0.82
C GLY A 100 -15.15 -2.56 -1.18
N LEU A 101 -16.13 -2.77 -0.31
CA LEU A 101 -17.13 -3.84 -0.44
C LEU A 101 -18.53 -3.31 -0.69
N ASP A 102 -19.26 -4.00 -1.53
CA ASP A 102 -20.73 -3.93 -1.57
C ASP A 102 -21.32 -4.61 -0.32
N GLU A 103 -22.38 -4.06 0.25
CA GLU A 103 -23.02 -4.59 1.47
C GLU A 103 -23.52 -6.04 1.33
N ARG A 104 -23.84 -6.49 0.11
CA ARG A 104 -24.22 -7.88 -0.17
C ARG A 104 -23.12 -8.89 0.16
N GLU A 105 -21.85 -8.45 0.22
CA GLU A 105 -20.70 -9.30 0.55
C GLU A 105 -20.42 -9.36 2.06
N PHE A 106 -21.04 -8.52 2.87
CA PHE A 106 -20.73 -8.41 4.30
C PHE A 106 -20.96 -9.71 5.07
N GLY A 107 -21.92 -10.54 4.66
CA GLY A 107 -22.17 -11.85 5.26
C GLY A 107 -21.03 -12.87 5.10
N ARG A 108 -20.06 -12.59 4.22
CA ARG A 108 -18.88 -13.44 3.94
C ARG A 108 -17.63 -12.98 4.69
N ILE A 109 -17.68 -11.83 5.34
CA ILE A 109 -16.50 -11.22 5.98
C ILE A 109 -16.35 -11.72 7.40
N ALA A 110 -15.19 -12.29 7.71
CA ALA A 110 -14.79 -12.58 9.08
C ALA A 110 -14.22 -11.30 9.71
N ASN A 111 -14.56 -11.05 10.97
CA ASN A 111 -13.98 -9.94 11.72
C ASN A 111 -12.50 -10.20 12.01
N VAL A 112 -11.69 -9.15 11.86
CA VAL A 112 -10.30 -9.16 12.28
C VAL A 112 -10.25 -9.27 13.82
N ILE A 113 -9.40 -10.12 14.35
CA ILE A 113 -9.16 -10.23 15.78
C ILE A 113 -8.08 -9.20 16.13
N PRO A 114 -8.37 -8.25 17.03
CA PRO A 114 -7.38 -7.28 17.47
C PRO A 114 -6.13 -7.95 18.05
N PRO A 115 -4.93 -7.40 17.85
CA PRO A 115 -3.75 -7.87 18.56
C PRO A 115 -3.90 -7.62 20.06
N ALA A 116 -3.13 -8.34 20.86
CA ALA A 116 -3.02 -8.01 22.29
C ALA A 116 -2.40 -6.61 22.45
N ASP A 117 -2.84 -5.90 23.48
CA ASP A 117 -2.29 -4.59 23.81
C ASP A 117 -0.77 -4.69 23.98
N LEU A 118 -0.04 -3.88 23.23
CA LEU A 118 1.39 -3.73 23.44
C LEU A 118 1.61 -2.66 24.50
N PRO A 119 2.43 -2.93 25.53
CA PRO A 119 2.76 -1.94 26.55
C PRO A 119 3.69 -0.88 25.94
N ILE A 120 3.10 0.09 25.26
CA ILE A 120 3.84 1.23 24.69
C ILE A 120 3.83 2.36 25.74
N ASP A 121 5.01 2.73 26.21
CA ASP A 121 5.16 3.92 27.05
C ASP A 121 5.19 5.17 26.15
N LEU A 122 4.04 5.84 26.05
CA LEU A 122 3.88 7.05 25.23
C LEU A 122 4.86 8.17 25.64
N ALA A 123 5.34 8.19 26.89
CA ALA A 123 6.29 9.20 27.36
C ALA A 123 7.69 9.04 26.72
N THR A 124 7.99 7.88 26.17
CA THR A 124 9.27 7.60 25.52
C THR A 124 9.26 7.88 24.00
N LEU A 125 8.09 8.19 23.44
CA LEU A 125 7.95 8.42 22.01
C LEU A 125 8.31 9.86 21.63
N ASP A 126 9.13 9.99 20.58
CA ASP A 126 9.34 11.29 19.91
C ASP A 126 8.12 11.62 19.04
N MET A 127 7.21 12.43 19.56
CA MET A 127 5.97 12.85 18.89
C MET A 127 6.23 13.64 17.60
N GLU A 128 7.43 14.20 17.43
CA GLU A 128 7.82 14.92 16.22
C GLU A 128 8.44 14.00 15.15
N SER A 129 8.73 12.75 15.49
CA SER A 129 9.28 11.80 14.53
C SER A 129 8.32 11.52 13.38
N ILE A 130 8.87 11.27 12.19
CA ILE A 130 8.09 10.90 10.98
C ILE A 130 7.28 9.63 11.24
N ALA A 131 7.84 8.66 11.97
CA ALA A 131 7.17 7.42 12.34
C ALA A 131 5.86 7.67 13.12
N ILE A 132 5.95 8.45 14.21
CA ILE A 132 4.77 8.75 15.02
C ILE A 132 3.74 9.54 14.21
N LYS A 133 4.14 10.59 13.51
CA LYS A 133 3.26 11.35 12.63
C LYS A 133 2.55 10.46 11.60
N THR A 134 3.25 9.48 11.05
CA THR A 134 2.67 8.55 10.07
C THR A 134 1.64 7.60 10.71
N PHE A 135 1.94 7.03 11.88
CA PHE A 135 1.06 6.05 12.52
C PHE A 135 -0.07 6.66 13.35
N THR A 136 -0.05 7.95 13.61
CA THR A 136 -1.10 8.63 14.37
C THR A 136 -2.03 9.53 13.55
N GLY A 137 -1.83 9.58 12.26
CA GLY A 137 -2.65 10.43 11.40
C GLY A 137 -3.39 9.68 10.27
N PRO A 138 -4.58 9.11 10.50
CA PRO A 138 -5.22 8.71 11.75
C PRO A 138 -4.62 7.41 12.30
N ALA A 139 -4.78 7.17 13.61
CA ALA A 139 -4.38 5.90 14.22
C ALA A 139 -5.49 4.86 13.98
N PRO A 140 -5.26 3.84 13.14
CA PRO A 140 -6.26 2.82 12.91
C PRO A 140 -6.31 1.86 14.11
N SER A 141 -7.53 1.46 14.51
CA SER A 141 -7.72 0.28 15.34
C SER A 141 -8.15 -0.90 14.48
N ALA A 142 -7.92 -2.12 14.94
CA ALA A 142 -8.35 -3.32 14.21
C ALA A 142 -9.88 -3.42 14.14
N GLU A 143 -10.59 -2.90 15.16
CA GLU A 143 -12.05 -2.91 15.25
C GLU A 143 -12.72 -2.06 14.18
N ILE A 144 -12.04 -1.05 13.66
CA ILE A 144 -12.60 -0.24 12.58
C ILE A 144 -12.92 -1.08 11.34
N ALA A 145 -12.21 -2.20 11.12
CA ALA A 145 -12.48 -3.13 10.04
C ALA A 145 -13.84 -3.85 10.17
N TRP A 146 -14.50 -3.74 11.32
CA TRP A 146 -15.85 -4.28 11.52
C TRP A 146 -16.94 -3.34 11.06
N GLU A 147 -16.61 -2.07 10.89
CA GLU A 147 -17.57 -1.01 10.61
C GLU A 147 -17.93 -0.92 9.13
N THR A 148 -19.20 -0.64 8.88
CA THR A 148 -19.72 -0.47 7.50
C THR A 148 -19.00 0.62 6.71
N PRO A 149 -18.73 1.82 7.26
CA PRO A 149 -18.03 2.85 6.50
C PRO A 149 -16.64 2.43 6.02
N TRP A 150 -15.85 1.77 6.90
CA TRP A 150 -14.55 1.23 6.52
C TRP A 150 -14.65 0.20 5.41
N ARG A 151 -15.57 -0.77 5.54
CA ARG A 151 -15.74 -1.83 4.54
C ARG A 151 -16.10 -1.30 3.17
N LYS A 152 -16.87 -0.22 3.11
CA LYS A 152 -17.32 0.41 1.86
C LYS A 152 -16.29 1.36 1.26
N ALA A 153 -15.43 1.96 2.07
CA ALA A 153 -14.45 2.94 1.61
C ALA A 153 -13.41 2.31 0.70
N CYS A 154 -12.85 3.10 -0.21
CA CYS A 154 -11.73 2.69 -1.06
C CYS A 154 -10.41 3.09 -0.38
N ILE A 155 -9.84 2.22 0.45
CA ILE A 155 -8.56 2.46 1.15
C ILE A 155 -7.54 1.43 0.68
N GLY A 156 -6.97 1.64 -0.51
CA GLY A 156 -6.11 0.67 -1.19
C GLY A 156 -4.92 0.15 -0.38
N ALA A 157 -4.49 0.88 0.65
CA ALA A 157 -3.39 0.49 1.52
C ALA A 157 -3.80 -0.43 2.69
N ALA A 158 -5.10 -0.53 3.03
CA ALA A 158 -5.49 -1.18 4.29
C ALA A 158 -6.78 -2.00 4.26
N ASN A 159 -7.73 -1.73 3.38
CA ASN A 159 -9.03 -2.41 3.42
C ASN A 159 -9.29 -3.40 2.28
N GLY A 160 -8.27 -4.07 1.82
CA GLY A 160 -8.44 -5.21 0.93
C GLY A 160 -9.18 -6.36 1.63
N HIS A 161 -10.24 -6.87 0.99
CA HIS A 161 -11.06 -7.97 1.48
C HIS A 161 -10.94 -9.17 0.55
N GLY A 162 -10.50 -10.29 1.07
CA GLY A 162 -10.29 -11.52 0.31
C GLY A 162 -9.72 -12.63 1.19
N ASN A 163 -9.05 -13.57 0.58
CA ASN A 163 -8.39 -14.67 1.26
C ASN A 163 -7.01 -14.96 0.64
N ALA A 164 -6.21 -15.80 1.28
CA ALA A 164 -4.86 -16.13 0.82
C ALA A 164 -4.83 -16.63 -0.64
N ARG A 165 -5.85 -17.40 -1.06
CA ARG A 165 -5.95 -17.90 -2.44
C ARG A 165 -6.13 -16.76 -3.44
N SER A 166 -7.04 -15.82 -3.16
CA SER A 166 -7.31 -14.70 -4.06
C SER A 166 -6.10 -13.75 -4.16
N VAL A 167 -5.39 -13.52 -3.04
CA VAL A 167 -4.15 -12.75 -3.05
C VAL A 167 -3.09 -13.44 -3.89
N ALA A 168 -2.84 -14.74 -3.66
CA ALA A 168 -1.88 -15.52 -4.44
C ALA A 168 -2.25 -15.54 -5.93
N GLN A 169 -3.54 -15.62 -6.27
CA GLN A 169 -4.05 -15.61 -7.64
C GLN A 169 -3.76 -14.28 -8.34
N VAL A 170 -3.98 -13.15 -7.67
CA VAL A 170 -3.63 -11.82 -8.20
C VAL A 170 -2.12 -11.72 -8.39
N GLN A 171 -1.34 -12.10 -7.40
CA GLN A 171 0.12 -12.00 -7.41
C GLN A 171 0.79 -13.00 -8.37
N ALA A 172 0.09 -14.05 -8.77
CA ALA A 172 0.58 -14.99 -9.80
C ALA A 172 0.89 -14.28 -11.13
N ILE A 173 0.23 -13.16 -11.44
CA ILE A 173 0.58 -12.31 -12.60
C ILE A 173 2.04 -11.86 -12.52
N VAL A 174 2.47 -11.39 -11.35
CA VAL A 174 3.86 -10.94 -11.14
C VAL A 174 4.81 -12.12 -11.20
N ALA A 175 4.49 -13.22 -10.49
CA ALA A 175 5.32 -14.42 -10.45
C ALA A 175 5.56 -15.06 -11.84
N ASN A 176 4.59 -14.89 -12.75
CA ASN A 176 4.64 -15.49 -14.08
C ASN A 176 4.93 -14.47 -15.20
N GLY A 177 5.65 -13.40 -14.90
CA GLY A 177 6.11 -12.45 -15.93
C GLY A 177 4.99 -11.67 -16.61
N GLY A 178 3.89 -11.40 -15.88
CA GLY A 178 2.76 -10.59 -16.35
C GLY A 178 1.59 -11.37 -16.91
N ARG A 179 1.61 -12.72 -16.88
CA ARG A 179 0.59 -13.59 -17.48
C ARG A 179 0.20 -14.76 -16.59
N VAL A 180 -1.09 -15.09 -16.57
CA VAL A 180 -1.61 -16.34 -15.97
C VAL A 180 -2.61 -16.98 -16.93
N GLY A 181 -2.34 -18.20 -17.37
CA GLY A 181 -3.12 -18.86 -18.41
C GLY A 181 -3.18 -18.03 -19.70
N ASP A 182 -4.37 -17.69 -20.15
CA ASP A 182 -4.59 -16.86 -21.34
C ASP A 182 -4.70 -15.35 -21.01
N THR A 183 -4.69 -14.98 -19.73
CA THR A 183 -4.81 -13.60 -19.27
C THR A 183 -3.41 -12.97 -19.16
N THR A 184 -3.18 -11.90 -19.94
CA THR A 184 -1.96 -11.08 -19.85
C THR A 184 -2.36 -9.70 -19.36
N LEU A 185 -1.82 -9.25 -18.23
CA LEU A 185 -2.09 -7.93 -17.64
C LEU A 185 -0.89 -6.99 -17.74
N LEU A 186 0.33 -7.51 -17.70
CA LEU A 186 1.56 -6.73 -17.72
C LEU A 186 2.54 -7.32 -18.74
N SER A 187 3.45 -6.50 -19.24
CA SER A 187 4.59 -7.00 -20.02
C SER A 187 5.69 -7.52 -19.08
N SER A 188 6.56 -8.39 -19.57
CA SER A 188 7.75 -8.85 -18.84
C SER A 188 8.67 -7.69 -18.46
N GLU A 189 8.79 -6.68 -19.32
CA GLU A 189 9.57 -5.46 -19.05
C GLU A 189 8.98 -4.66 -17.88
N THR A 190 7.65 -4.64 -17.73
CA THR A 190 6.99 -4.01 -16.58
C THR A 190 7.26 -4.79 -15.29
N ILE A 191 7.26 -6.12 -15.37
CA ILE A 191 7.61 -6.98 -14.22
C ILE A 191 9.07 -6.77 -13.82
N ASP A 192 9.99 -6.66 -14.76
CA ASP A 192 11.40 -6.40 -14.47
C ASP A 192 11.61 -5.08 -13.71
N LYS A 193 10.81 -4.05 -14.02
CA LYS A 193 10.86 -2.75 -13.31
C LYS A 193 10.49 -2.83 -11.83
N ILE A 194 9.76 -3.85 -11.39
CA ILE A 194 9.48 -4.07 -9.96
C ILE A 194 10.80 -4.16 -9.17
N PHE A 195 11.83 -4.74 -9.78
CA PHE A 195 13.14 -5.00 -9.18
C PHE A 195 14.16 -3.86 -9.37
N ASP A 196 13.76 -2.77 -10.04
CA ASP A 196 14.57 -1.54 -10.10
C ASP A 196 14.59 -0.91 -8.71
N GLU A 197 15.73 -1.00 -8.01
CA GLU A 197 15.91 -0.45 -6.68
C GLU A 197 15.64 1.06 -6.67
N GLN A 198 14.71 1.49 -5.82
CA GLN A 198 14.35 2.89 -5.63
C GLN A 198 14.94 3.46 -4.33
N ALA A 199 15.05 2.63 -3.31
CA ALA A 199 15.65 3.00 -2.03
C ALA A 199 16.16 1.76 -1.30
N TYR A 200 17.29 1.92 -0.60
CA TYR A 200 17.79 0.93 0.34
C TYR A 200 18.41 1.61 1.55
N GLY A 201 17.95 1.28 2.74
CA GLY A 201 18.45 1.82 4.00
C GLY A 201 17.42 1.74 5.11
N THR A 202 17.70 2.40 6.22
CA THR A 202 16.76 2.48 7.34
C THR A 202 15.56 3.32 6.95
N ASP A 203 14.39 2.70 6.89
CA ASP A 203 13.13 3.39 6.60
C ASP A 203 12.76 4.33 7.75
N LEU A 204 12.39 5.57 7.42
CA LEU A 204 12.12 6.63 8.40
C LEU A 204 10.87 6.37 9.27
N VAL A 205 10.00 5.47 8.84
CA VAL A 205 8.76 5.12 9.52
C VAL A 205 8.87 3.77 10.24
N LEU A 206 9.42 2.76 9.57
CA LEU A 206 9.55 1.40 10.11
C LEU A 206 10.76 1.23 11.02
N GLY A 207 11.78 2.09 10.90
CA GLY A 207 12.99 2.05 11.73
C GLY A 207 13.90 0.84 11.49
N LEU A 208 13.72 0.13 10.38
CA LEU A 208 14.52 -1.05 10.01
C LEU A 208 14.99 -0.94 8.56
N PRO A 209 16.06 -1.68 8.17
CA PRO A 209 16.54 -1.69 6.81
C PRO A 209 15.52 -2.29 5.85
N VAL A 210 15.06 -1.50 4.87
CA VAL A 210 14.16 -1.96 3.81
C VAL A 210 14.78 -1.63 2.46
N ARG A 211 14.60 -2.54 1.52
CA ARG A 211 14.98 -2.34 0.12
C ARG A 211 13.70 -2.27 -0.71
N PHE A 212 13.36 -1.09 -1.22
CA PHE A 212 12.18 -0.89 -2.05
C PHE A 212 12.51 -0.89 -3.53
N GLY A 213 11.74 -1.68 -4.29
CA GLY A 213 11.56 -1.54 -5.72
C GLY A 213 10.26 -0.79 -6.03
N MET A 214 9.67 -1.03 -7.19
CA MET A 214 8.39 -0.39 -7.56
C MET A 214 7.20 -1.20 -7.05
N GLY A 215 6.55 -0.69 -6.01
CA GLY A 215 5.35 -1.26 -5.40
C GLY A 215 5.60 -2.45 -4.46
N TYR A 216 6.85 -2.87 -4.26
CA TYR A 216 7.22 -3.99 -3.41
C TYR A 216 8.51 -3.71 -2.65
N ALA A 217 8.71 -4.41 -1.54
CA ALA A 217 10.03 -4.57 -0.97
C ALA A 217 10.73 -5.80 -1.59
N MET A 218 12.05 -5.78 -1.52
CA MET A 218 12.95 -6.83 -1.98
C MET A 218 13.80 -7.36 -0.81
N PRO A 219 14.45 -8.53 -0.92
CA PRO A 219 15.31 -9.05 0.12
C PRO A 219 16.32 -8.03 0.62
N SER A 220 16.43 -7.93 1.95
CA SER A 220 17.31 -7.00 2.65
C SER A 220 17.66 -7.57 4.02
N GLU A 221 18.57 -6.90 4.74
CA GLU A 221 18.93 -7.26 6.11
C GLU A 221 17.71 -7.23 7.07
N GLY A 222 16.71 -6.40 6.78
CA GLY A 222 15.46 -6.34 7.54
C GLY A 222 14.50 -7.51 7.28
N ALA A 223 14.79 -8.36 6.29
CA ALA A 223 13.97 -9.51 5.93
C ALA A 223 14.81 -10.78 5.76
N PRO A 224 15.56 -11.23 6.80
CA PRO A 224 16.49 -12.35 6.70
C PRO A 224 15.83 -13.71 6.49
N PHE A 225 14.51 -13.78 6.56
CA PHE A 225 13.72 -14.98 6.30
C PHE A 225 13.48 -15.24 4.82
N LEU A 226 13.78 -14.28 3.95
CA LEU A 226 13.60 -14.43 2.51
C LEU A 226 14.84 -15.09 1.87
N PRO A 227 14.63 -15.96 0.85
CA PRO A 227 15.75 -16.49 0.07
C PRO A 227 16.36 -15.41 -0.83
N GLU A 228 17.56 -15.68 -1.33
CA GLU A 228 18.14 -14.87 -2.41
C GLU A 228 17.38 -15.09 -3.72
N GLY A 229 17.41 -14.08 -4.60
CA GLY A 229 16.79 -14.12 -5.93
C GLY A 229 15.90 -12.92 -6.24
N LYS A 230 15.19 -13.00 -7.35
CA LYS A 230 14.19 -12.01 -7.76
C LYS A 230 12.89 -12.22 -6.95
N ILE A 231 12.94 -11.82 -5.69
CA ILE A 231 11.84 -11.90 -4.73
C ILE A 231 11.23 -10.50 -4.53
N ALA A 232 9.92 -10.39 -4.69
CA ALA A 232 9.13 -9.24 -4.29
C ALA A 232 8.21 -9.64 -3.14
N TYR A 233 8.10 -8.80 -2.10
CA TYR A 233 7.27 -9.15 -0.94
C TYR A 233 6.69 -7.93 -0.27
N TRP A 234 5.65 -8.16 0.52
CA TRP A 234 5.20 -7.22 1.55
C TRP A 234 4.35 -7.96 2.60
N GLY A 235 4.07 -7.27 3.69
CA GLY A 235 3.24 -7.77 4.77
C GLY A 235 2.27 -6.73 5.29
N GLY A 236 1.24 -7.18 5.99
CA GLY A 236 0.26 -6.33 6.65
C GLY A 236 0.42 -6.34 8.16
N TRP A 237 -0.07 -5.30 8.82
CA TRP A 237 -0.06 -5.15 10.27
C TRP A 237 -0.72 -6.34 11.01
N GLY A 238 -1.76 -6.94 10.43
CA GLY A 238 -2.45 -8.11 10.99
C GLY A 238 -1.73 -9.46 10.81
N GLY A 239 -0.49 -9.47 10.25
CA GLY A 239 0.30 -10.69 10.03
C GLY A 239 0.06 -11.34 8.66
N SER A 240 -0.72 -10.73 7.77
CA SER A 240 -0.79 -11.15 6.37
C SER A 240 0.56 -10.90 5.69
N SER A 241 0.96 -11.81 4.80
CA SER A 241 2.16 -11.64 4.00
C SER A 241 1.95 -12.19 2.61
N ILE A 242 2.70 -11.65 1.66
CA ILE A 242 2.81 -12.15 0.29
C ILE A 242 4.26 -12.16 -0.11
N ILE A 243 4.71 -13.29 -0.65
CA ILE A 243 6.04 -13.46 -1.23
C ILE A 243 5.85 -13.91 -2.67
N VAL A 244 6.49 -13.22 -3.58
CA VAL A 244 6.45 -13.49 -5.02
C VAL A 244 7.85 -13.81 -5.48
N ASP A 245 8.08 -15.02 -5.94
CA ASP A 245 9.33 -15.50 -6.53
C ASP A 245 9.16 -15.60 -8.05
N THR A 246 9.76 -14.68 -8.78
CA THR A 246 9.63 -14.66 -10.24
C THR A 246 10.55 -15.66 -10.93
N GLU A 247 11.61 -16.12 -10.27
CA GLU A 247 12.51 -17.14 -10.83
C GLU A 247 11.90 -18.55 -10.73
N ARG A 248 11.06 -18.77 -9.70
CA ARG A 248 10.37 -20.06 -9.49
C ARG A 248 8.89 -20.02 -9.91
N SER A 249 8.42 -18.90 -10.43
CA SER A 249 7.00 -18.70 -10.79
C SER A 249 6.05 -19.05 -9.64
N MET A 250 6.35 -18.57 -8.44
CA MET A 250 5.67 -18.98 -7.20
C MET A 250 5.18 -17.77 -6.41
N THR A 251 4.01 -17.94 -5.78
CA THR A 251 3.45 -17.00 -4.79
C THR A 251 3.10 -17.74 -3.51
N ILE A 252 3.40 -17.14 -2.38
CA ILE A 252 3.13 -17.68 -1.04
C ILE A 252 2.38 -16.61 -0.24
#